data_a4f0c41f1640e7a691401a7e3b8ce0ef
#
_entry.id   a4f0c41f1640e7a691401a7e3b8ce0ef
#
_cell.length_a   1.000
_cell.length_b   1.000
_cell.length_c   1.000
_cell.angle_alpha   90.00
_cell.angle_beta   90.00
_cell.angle_gamma   90.00
#
_symmetry.space_group_name_H-M   'P 1'
#
loop_
_entity.id
_entity.type
_entity.pdbx_description
1 polymer ?
#
loop_
_entity_poly.entity_id
_entity_poly.type
_entity_poly.pdbx_seq_one_letter_code
_entity_poly.pdbx_strand_id
1 'polypeptide(L)'
;PAPYYQCVFDHRLFDLFHDALKKTRQLFTLEDRPFGQSIKLLGGDGFSWDMEEGIYSGYTISYFALQLAVYMGFKKIFFLGLDLKHDGHNTHFFGQDPQTINHEKTEFPRMIKMLQHGANVLADTGIKVYNCSPVSTLEAFPKISFGDAAAL
;
A
#
# COMPACT_ATOMS: atom_id res chain seq x y z
N PRO A 1 -9.37 -1.59 -18.27
CA PRO A 1 -8.23 -0.69 -18.45
C PRO A 1 -7.15 -1.06 -17.47
N ALA A 2 -5.89 -1.12 -17.92
CA ALA A 2 -4.77 -1.35 -17.04
C ALA A 2 -4.68 -0.20 -16.01
N PRO A 3 -4.31 -0.46 -14.75
CA PRO A 3 -4.09 0.60 -13.77
C PRO A 3 -3.02 1.57 -14.30
N TYR A 4 -3.19 2.85 -14.01
CA TYR A 4 -2.23 3.87 -14.47
C TYR A 4 -0.85 3.68 -13.83
N TYR A 5 -0.83 3.21 -12.57
CA TYR A 5 0.39 2.95 -11.79
C TYR A 5 0.27 1.61 -11.10
N GLN A 6 1.34 0.86 -11.11
CA GLN A 6 1.43 -0.42 -10.42
C GLN A 6 2.69 -0.48 -9.58
N CYS A 7 2.58 -0.99 -8.37
CA CYS A 7 3.68 -1.14 -7.44
C CYS A 7 3.84 -2.62 -7.09
N VAL A 8 5.02 -3.17 -7.28
CA VAL A 8 5.31 -4.57 -6.98
C VAL A 8 6.66 -4.69 -6.29
N PHE A 9 6.65 -5.17 -5.06
CA PHE A 9 7.87 -5.35 -4.26
C PHE A 9 8.20 -6.82 -4.00
N ASP A 10 7.21 -7.69 -3.94
CA ASP A 10 7.43 -9.13 -3.73
C ASP A 10 8.08 -9.75 -4.98
N HIS A 11 9.23 -10.42 -4.80
CA HIS A 11 9.97 -11.13 -5.85
C HIS A 11 9.11 -12.17 -6.54
N ARG A 12 8.38 -12.96 -5.76
CA ARG A 12 7.55 -14.07 -6.27
C ARG A 12 6.44 -13.53 -7.15
N LEU A 13 5.80 -12.44 -6.75
CA LEU A 13 4.74 -11.80 -7.56
C LEU A 13 5.32 -11.15 -8.80
N PHE A 14 6.52 -10.54 -8.71
CA PHE A 14 7.19 -9.97 -9.85
C PHE A 14 7.50 -11.04 -10.91
N ASP A 15 8.05 -12.17 -10.49
CA ASP A 15 8.41 -13.27 -11.39
C ASP A 15 7.16 -13.97 -11.95
N LEU A 16 6.16 -14.22 -11.11
CA LEU A 16 4.91 -14.88 -11.51
C LEU A 16 4.12 -14.07 -12.54
N PHE A 17 4.08 -12.75 -12.39
CA PHE A 17 3.32 -11.84 -13.26
C PHE A 17 4.19 -11.07 -14.26
N HIS A 18 5.41 -11.48 -14.46
CA HIS A 18 6.42 -10.81 -15.28
C HIS A 18 5.90 -10.29 -16.65
N ASP A 19 5.22 -11.12 -17.42
CA ASP A 19 4.70 -10.73 -18.75
C ASP A 19 3.52 -9.75 -18.67
N ALA A 20 2.73 -9.82 -17.62
CA ALA A 20 1.66 -8.85 -17.36
C ALA A 20 2.25 -7.51 -16.91
N LEU A 21 3.25 -7.54 -16.04
CA LEU A 21 3.93 -6.35 -15.53
C LEU A 21 4.66 -5.56 -16.62
N LYS A 22 5.26 -6.24 -17.61
CA LYS A 22 5.86 -5.58 -18.79
C LYS A 22 4.89 -4.73 -19.60
N LYS A 23 3.60 -5.03 -19.53
CA LYS A 23 2.54 -4.28 -20.24
C LYS A 23 2.01 -3.10 -19.41
N THR A 24 2.43 -2.96 -18.17
CA THR A 24 2.02 -1.86 -17.31
C THR A 24 2.71 -0.58 -17.74
N ARG A 25 1.94 0.48 -17.94
CA ARG A 25 2.45 1.75 -18.45
C ARG A 25 3.45 2.41 -17.50
N GLN A 26 3.19 2.32 -16.20
CA GLN A 26 4.07 2.83 -15.17
C GLN A 26 4.14 1.82 -14.02
N LEU A 27 5.26 1.14 -13.93
CA LEU A 27 5.56 0.13 -12.92
C LEU A 27 6.63 0.66 -11.98
N PHE A 28 6.35 0.64 -10.69
CA PHE A 28 7.31 0.94 -9.62
C PHE A 28 7.75 -0.34 -8.94
N THR A 29 9.05 -0.51 -8.78
CA THR A 29 9.67 -1.70 -8.21
C THR A 29 10.81 -1.30 -7.27
N LEU A 30 11.36 -2.26 -6.53
CA LEU A 30 12.63 -2.06 -5.83
C LEU A 30 13.82 -2.14 -6.80
N GLU A 31 14.97 -1.62 -6.36
CA GLU A 31 16.19 -1.42 -7.19
C GLU A 31 16.73 -2.67 -7.87
N ASP A 32 16.45 -3.85 -7.36
CA ASP A 32 16.97 -5.12 -7.85
C ASP A 32 16.15 -5.78 -8.97
N ARG A 33 15.17 -5.07 -9.55
CA ARG A 33 14.33 -5.61 -10.61
C ARG A 33 14.84 -5.26 -12.00
N PRO A 34 14.69 -6.16 -12.99
CA PRO A 34 15.23 -5.97 -14.34
C PRO A 34 14.50 -4.92 -15.18
N PHE A 35 13.31 -4.49 -14.75
CA PHE A 35 12.53 -3.43 -15.39
C PHE A 35 11.56 -2.79 -14.40
N GLY A 36 10.99 -1.65 -14.78
CA GLY A 36 10.19 -0.78 -13.94
C GLY A 36 10.99 0.42 -13.47
N GLN A 37 10.33 1.39 -12.87
CA GLN A 37 10.98 2.51 -12.20
C GLN A 37 11.47 2.05 -10.83
N SER A 38 12.77 1.94 -10.69
CA SER A 38 13.42 1.49 -9.46
C SER A 38 13.32 2.54 -8.37
N ILE A 39 12.98 2.08 -7.17
CA ILE A 39 12.93 2.91 -5.96
C ILE A 39 13.77 2.27 -4.88
N LYS A 40 14.61 3.08 -4.27
CA LYS A 40 15.46 2.66 -3.15
C LYS A 40 14.63 2.42 -1.90
N LEU A 41 14.88 1.30 -1.22
CA LEU A 41 14.31 1.03 0.08
C LEU A 41 15.17 1.64 1.18
N LEU A 42 14.59 2.54 1.98
CA LEU A 42 15.22 3.13 3.15
C LEU A 42 15.12 2.17 4.35
N GLY A 43 16.13 2.17 5.19
CA GLY A 43 16.16 1.34 6.40
C GLY A 43 15.35 1.96 7.55
N GLY A 44 14.78 1.09 8.40
CA GLY A 44 14.03 1.50 9.60
C GLY A 44 12.59 1.89 9.33
N ASP A 45 12.00 2.57 10.34
CA ASP A 45 10.65 3.11 10.29
C ASP A 45 10.72 4.61 9.95
N GLY A 46 9.82 5.09 9.09
CA GLY A 46 9.76 6.51 8.69
C GLY A 46 8.72 6.77 7.62
N PHE A 47 8.66 8.02 7.13
CA PHE A 47 7.82 8.45 6.02
C PHE A 47 8.65 9.29 5.06
N SER A 48 8.68 8.93 3.78
CA SER A 48 9.40 9.69 2.77
C SER A 48 8.48 10.67 2.04
N TRP A 49 8.98 11.89 1.87
CA TRP A 49 8.37 12.92 1.05
C TRP A 49 8.98 12.98 -0.35
N ASP A 50 10.14 12.36 -0.52
CA ASP A 50 10.90 12.36 -1.77
C ASP A 50 11.25 10.94 -2.21
N MET A 51 10.64 10.52 -3.31
CA MET A 51 10.85 9.18 -3.87
C MET A 51 12.24 9.03 -4.53
N GLU A 52 12.93 10.13 -4.84
CA GLU A 52 14.29 10.08 -5.38
C GLU A 52 15.30 9.69 -4.29
N GLU A 53 15.04 10.08 -3.04
CA GLU A 53 15.83 9.62 -1.89
C GLU A 53 15.51 8.17 -1.52
N GLY A 54 14.30 7.73 -1.79
CA GLY A 54 13.79 6.39 -1.50
C GLY A 54 12.52 6.39 -0.65
N ILE A 55 12.09 5.21 -0.22
CA ILE A 55 10.90 5.00 0.59
C ILE A 55 11.15 4.12 1.80
N TYR A 56 10.24 4.20 2.77
CA TYR A 56 10.14 3.25 3.87
C TYR A 56 9.12 2.16 3.55
N SER A 57 9.45 0.89 3.87
CA SER A 57 8.61 -0.26 3.50
C SER A 57 7.23 -0.23 4.17
N GLY A 58 7.16 0.22 5.43
CA GLY A 58 5.95 0.14 6.24
C GLY A 58 5.35 -1.26 6.34
N TYR A 59 6.13 -2.29 5.95
CA TYR A 59 5.75 -3.70 5.91
C TYR A 59 4.57 -4.03 4.98
N THR A 60 4.11 -3.06 4.18
CA THR A 60 2.98 -3.24 3.25
C THR A 60 3.12 -2.36 2.01
N ILE A 61 2.70 -2.91 0.87
CA ILE A 61 2.64 -2.15 -0.38
C ILE A 61 1.72 -0.92 -0.29
N SER A 62 0.72 -0.97 0.60
CA SER A 62 -0.18 0.16 0.83
C SER A 62 0.53 1.38 1.42
N TYR A 63 1.53 1.17 2.28
CA TYR A 63 2.33 2.27 2.83
C TYR A 63 3.24 2.91 1.79
N PHE A 64 3.82 2.08 0.91
CA PHE A 64 4.53 2.58 -0.26
C PHE A 64 3.62 3.43 -1.15
N ALA A 65 2.46 2.87 -1.53
CA ALA A 65 1.50 3.56 -2.39
C ALA A 65 1.04 4.90 -1.78
N LEU A 66 0.91 4.99 -0.45
CA LEU A 66 0.63 6.23 0.26
C LEU A 66 1.74 7.27 0.04
N GLN A 67 3.01 6.90 0.29
CA GLN A 67 4.15 7.79 0.10
C GLN A 67 4.27 8.24 -1.36
N LEU A 68 4.11 7.31 -2.31
CA LEU A 68 4.12 7.63 -3.74
C LEU A 68 3.00 8.61 -4.11
N ALA A 69 1.78 8.39 -3.64
CA ALA A 69 0.66 9.28 -3.93
C ALA A 69 0.89 10.69 -3.36
N VAL A 70 1.47 10.79 -2.17
CA VAL A 70 1.86 12.07 -1.56
C VAL A 70 2.93 12.78 -2.38
N TYR A 71 4.00 12.08 -2.79
CA TYR A 71 5.05 12.60 -3.66
C TYR A 71 4.50 13.09 -5.01
N MET A 72 3.56 12.37 -5.59
CA MET A 72 2.86 12.75 -6.82
C MET A 72 1.92 13.96 -6.65
N GLY A 73 1.76 14.47 -5.45
CA GLY A 73 1.00 15.69 -5.16
C GLY A 73 -0.50 15.48 -4.95
N PHE A 74 -0.99 14.24 -4.83
CA PHE A 74 -2.40 13.98 -4.53
C PHE A 74 -2.78 14.56 -3.17
N LYS A 75 -3.93 15.26 -3.12
CA LYS A 75 -4.47 15.87 -1.90
C LYS A 75 -5.60 15.06 -1.27
N LYS A 76 -6.19 14.14 -2.02
CA LYS A 76 -7.18 13.17 -1.54
C LYS A 76 -6.77 11.78 -1.99
N ILE A 77 -6.66 10.86 -1.05
CA ILE A 77 -6.21 9.48 -1.27
C ILE A 77 -7.25 8.55 -0.67
N PHE A 78 -7.67 7.54 -1.42
CA PHE A 78 -8.69 6.58 -1.00
C PHE A 78 -8.14 5.17 -1.13
N PHE A 79 -8.11 4.44 -0.02
CA PHE A 79 -7.78 3.02 -0.02
C PHE A 79 -9.01 2.18 -0.28
N LEU A 80 -8.92 1.24 -1.19
CA LEU A 80 -9.90 0.21 -1.47
C LEU A 80 -9.30 -1.16 -1.11
N GLY A 81 -10.03 -1.95 -0.31
CA GLY A 81 -9.57 -3.29 0.08
C GLY A 81 -8.40 -3.30 1.09
N LEU A 82 -8.21 -2.22 1.85
CA LEU A 82 -7.23 -2.16 2.94
C LEU A 82 -7.89 -2.62 4.24
N ASP A 83 -8.06 -3.95 4.38
CA ASP A 83 -8.84 -4.54 5.47
C ASP A 83 -8.01 -4.77 6.73
N LEU A 84 -6.80 -5.32 6.59
CA LEU A 84 -5.91 -5.72 7.68
C LEU A 84 -6.64 -6.50 8.77
N LYS A 85 -7.61 -7.32 8.35
CA LYS A 85 -8.44 -8.14 9.23
C LYS A 85 -8.02 -9.59 9.10
N HIS A 86 -7.87 -10.24 10.24
CA HIS A 86 -7.62 -11.66 10.31
C HIS A 86 -8.71 -12.30 11.17
N ASP A 87 -9.71 -12.92 10.53
CA ASP A 87 -10.83 -13.60 11.21
C ASP A 87 -10.64 -15.13 11.29
N GLY A 88 -9.50 -15.62 10.84
CA GLY A 88 -9.13 -17.04 10.90
C GLY A 88 -9.68 -17.89 9.75
N HIS A 89 -10.47 -17.32 8.85
CA HIS A 89 -11.12 -18.09 7.79
C HIS A 89 -10.73 -17.68 6.36
N ASN A 90 -10.88 -16.41 6.01
CA ASN A 90 -10.51 -15.92 4.67
C ASN A 90 -9.70 -14.65 4.80
N THR A 91 -8.42 -14.73 4.45
CA THR A 91 -7.51 -13.59 4.52
C THR A 91 -7.51 -12.75 3.25
N HIS A 92 -7.98 -13.34 2.14
CA HIS A 92 -8.03 -12.69 0.83
C HIS A 92 -9.34 -12.96 0.10
N PHE A 93 -9.72 -12.08 -0.82
CA PHE A 93 -10.93 -12.24 -1.65
C PHE A 93 -10.90 -13.51 -2.52
N PHE A 94 -9.72 -14.05 -2.80
CA PHE A 94 -9.52 -15.29 -3.58
C PHE A 94 -9.42 -16.55 -2.71
N GLY A 95 -9.58 -16.42 -1.38
CA GLY A 95 -9.57 -17.56 -0.47
C GLY A 95 -8.46 -17.53 0.57
N GLN A 96 -8.25 -18.66 1.22
CA GLN A 96 -7.26 -18.84 2.28
C GLN A 96 -5.90 -19.25 1.70
N ASP A 97 -4.84 -18.59 2.12
CA ASP A 97 -3.48 -19.08 1.97
C ASP A 97 -2.93 -19.50 3.34
N PRO A 98 -2.87 -20.79 3.65
CA PRO A 98 -2.38 -21.28 4.94
C PRO A 98 -0.95 -20.86 5.27
N GLN A 99 -0.13 -20.57 4.26
CA GLN A 99 1.26 -20.16 4.45
C GLN A 99 1.36 -18.71 4.93
N THR A 100 0.38 -17.88 4.61
CA THR A 100 0.37 -16.46 4.99
C THR A 100 -0.28 -16.19 6.34
N ILE A 101 -1.13 -17.10 6.86
CA ILE A 101 -1.87 -16.87 8.11
C ILE A 101 -0.97 -16.47 9.30
N ASN A 102 0.12 -17.21 9.50
CA ASN A 102 1.05 -16.91 10.60
C ASN A 102 1.85 -15.64 10.35
N HIS A 103 2.22 -15.40 9.09
CA HIS A 103 2.89 -14.19 8.67
C HIS A 103 2.01 -12.96 8.90
N GLU A 104 0.75 -13.01 8.51
CA GLU A 104 -0.22 -11.94 8.70
C GLU A 104 -0.43 -11.58 10.17
N LYS A 105 -0.56 -12.58 11.06
CA LYS A 105 -0.68 -12.35 12.51
C LYS A 105 0.49 -11.54 13.09
N THR A 106 1.69 -11.74 12.55
CA THR A 106 2.89 -11.05 13.00
C THR A 106 3.03 -9.68 12.34
N GLU A 107 2.72 -9.57 11.06
CA GLU A 107 3.00 -8.36 10.28
C GLU A 107 1.87 -7.33 10.35
N PHE A 108 0.59 -7.73 10.50
CA PHE A 108 -0.51 -6.77 10.59
C PHE A 108 -0.33 -5.71 11.69
N PRO A 109 0.11 -6.05 12.92
CA PRO A 109 0.38 -5.02 13.93
C PRO A 109 1.45 -4.01 13.49
N ARG A 110 2.48 -4.46 12.76
CA ARG A 110 3.53 -3.60 12.22
C ARG A 110 3.01 -2.71 11.10
N MET A 111 2.22 -3.27 10.18
CA MET A 111 1.58 -2.53 9.09
C MET A 111 0.64 -1.45 9.65
N ILE A 112 -0.19 -1.79 10.64
CA ILE A 112 -1.10 -0.86 11.31
C ILE A 112 -0.31 0.28 11.98
N LYS A 113 0.77 -0.04 12.71
CA LYS A 113 1.64 0.94 13.34
C LYS A 113 2.19 1.94 12.29
N MET A 114 2.67 1.44 11.15
CA MET A 114 3.24 2.29 10.11
C MET A 114 2.19 3.13 9.39
N LEU A 115 1.02 2.58 9.11
CA LEU A 115 -0.09 3.34 8.54
C LEU A 115 -0.57 4.43 9.51
N GLN A 116 -0.60 4.16 10.82
CA GLN A 116 -0.87 5.16 11.84
C GLN A 116 0.22 6.24 11.90
N HIS A 117 1.51 5.84 11.76
CA HIS A 117 2.61 6.79 11.65
C HIS A 117 2.42 7.70 10.43
N GLY A 118 2.12 7.15 9.26
CA GLY A 118 1.82 7.93 8.06
C GLY A 118 0.64 8.90 8.25
N ALA A 119 -0.44 8.45 8.91
CA ALA A 119 -1.56 9.31 9.25
C ALA A 119 -1.15 10.49 10.12
N ASN A 120 -0.33 10.24 11.15
CA ASN A 120 0.19 11.29 12.04
C ASN A 120 1.09 12.29 11.29
N VAL A 121 1.97 11.82 10.40
CA VAL A 121 2.82 12.68 9.58
C VAL A 121 2.00 13.57 8.66
N LEU A 122 0.86 13.09 8.16
CA LEU A 122 -0.01 13.82 7.24
C LEU A 122 -1.05 14.72 7.93
N ALA A 123 -1.21 14.64 9.25
CA ALA A 123 -2.33 15.26 9.99
C ALA A 123 -2.50 16.77 9.69
N ASP A 124 -1.38 17.53 9.64
CA ASP A 124 -1.40 18.98 9.48
C ASP A 124 -0.99 19.46 8.07
N THR A 125 -0.94 18.53 7.10
CA THR A 125 -0.46 18.85 5.74
C THR A 125 -1.57 19.26 4.77
N GLY A 126 -2.82 19.15 5.18
CA GLY A 126 -3.99 19.32 4.30
C GLY A 126 -4.28 18.12 3.37
N ILE A 127 -3.42 17.11 3.35
CA ILE A 127 -3.67 15.87 2.60
C ILE A 127 -4.70 15.02 3.37
N LYS A 128 -5.74 14.57 2.67
CA LYS A 128 -6.82 13.75 3.24
C LYS A 128 -6.69 12.32 2.76
N VAL A 129 -6.62 11.39 3.68
CA VAL A 129 -6.56 9.95 3.40
C VAL A 129 -7.77 9.27 4.00
N TYR A 130 -8.42 8.39 3.25
CA TYR A 130 -9.62 7.68 3.64
C TYR A 130 -9.48 6.18 3.39
N ASN A 131 -10.15 5.38 4.20
CA ASN A 131 -10.26 3.94 3.97
C ASN A 131 -11.71 3.59 3.59
N CYS A 132 -11.90 3.08 2.38
CA CYS A 132 -13.20 2.68 1.86
C CYS A 132 -13.56 1.21 2.17
N SER A 133 -12.76 0.51 2.99
CA SER A 133 -13.10 -0.85 3.41
C SER A 133 -13.93 -0.83 4.70
N PRO A 134 -15.21 -1.25 4.65
CA PRO A 134 -16.09 -1.23 5.83
C PRO A 134 -15.68 -2.26 6.88
N VAL A 135 -14.97 -3.32 6.48
CA VAL A 135 -14.54 -4.41 7.37
C VAL A 135 -13.15 -4.22 7.96
N SER A 136 -12.48 -3.13 7.60
CA SER A 136 -11.11 -2.87 8.03
C SER A 136 -10.99 -2.73 9.55
N THR A 137 -9.92 -3.28 10.10
CA THR A 137 -9.51 -3.06 11.49
C THR A 137 -8.60 -1.84 11.66
N LEU A 138 -8.19 -1.23 10.55
CA LEU A 138 -7.37 -0.03 10.55
C LEU A 138 -8.18 1.21 10.93
N GLU A 139 -7.78 1.90 12.00
CA GLU A 139 -8.40 3.13 12.48
C GLU A 139 -7.57 4.40 12.15
N ALA A 140 -6.43 4.23 11.48
CA ALA A 140 -5.53 5.34 11.13
C ALA A 140 -6.16 6.36 10.19
N PHE A 141 -7.10 5.94 9.35
CA PHE A 141 -7.77 6.80 8.38
C PHE A 141 -9.29 6.75 8.57
N PRO A 142 -10.00 7.89 8.43
CA PRO A 142 -11.45 7.91 8.46
C PRO A 142 -12.05 6.93 7.46
N LYS A 143 -13.06 6.18 7.89
CA LYS A 143 -13.80 5.26 7.03
C LYS A 143 -14.88 6.01 6.27
N ILE A 144 -15.00 5.73 4.98
CA ILE A 144 -15.97 6.36 4.09
C ILE A 144 -16.51 5.31 3.11
N SER A 145 -17.77 5.38 2.72
CA SER A 145 -18.27 4.51 1.67
C SER A 145 -17.65 4.84 0.31
N PHE A 146 -17.55 3.84 -0.57
CA PHE A 146 -17.07 4.07 -1.94
C PHE A 146 -17.95 5.08 -2.69
N GLY A 147 -19.28 5.05 -2.46
CA GLY A 147 -20.21 5.99 -3.06
C GLY A 147 -19.94 7.44 -2.64
N ASP A 148 -19.71 7.67 -1.35
CA ASP A 148 -19.36 8.99 -0.83
C ASP A 148 -17.99 9.45 -1.31
N ALA A 149 -17.02 8.52 -1.38
CA ALA A 149 -15.69 8.82 -1.88
C ALA A 149 -15.71 9.30 -3.35
N ALA A 150 -16.58 8.71 -4.17
CA ALA A 150 -16.76 9.09 -5.58
C ALA A 150 -17.42 10.46 -5.76
N ALA A 151 -18.06 11.00 -4.72
CA ALA A 151 -18.70 12.31 -4.72
C ALA A 151 -17.80 13.46 -4.21
N LEU A 152 -16.60 13.14 -3.65
CA LEU A 152 -15.61 14.08 -3.15
C LEU A 152 -14.60 14.49 -4.21
#